data_b27d0fad87ca7b90baadc00475f5a0af
#
_entry.id   b27d0fad87ca7b90baadc00475f5a0af
#
_cell.length_a   1.000
_cell.length_b   1.000
_cell.length_c   1.000
_cell.angle_alpha   90.00
_cell.angle_beta   90.00
_cell.angle_gamma   90.00
#
_symmetry.space_group_name_H-M   'P 1'
#
loop_
_entity.id
_entity.type
_entity.pdbx_description
1 polymer ?
#
loop_
_entity_poly.entity_id
_entity_poly.type
_entity_poly.pdbx_seq_one_letter_code
_entity_poly.pdbx_strand_id
1 'polypeptide(L)'
;EMISGFDIIRKMYKIAAGERLSLRQEDVFLRGHALQCRINAEDPKNGFAPSFGRISFLRQISGPFVRTESGIYQGWQVPPFYDSLLAKICSVGKDRKTAMERMRRALREYEIWGVKTTIPLLRKIMDHPGFISGEIHTGFIEENIAGLTEYTDVEEEIFKVARFVAEVSAFGRNVHGA
;
A
#
# COMPACT_ATOMS: atom_id res chain seq x y z
N GLU A 1 2.84 8.82 -15.96
CA GLU A 1 2.95 10.28 -15.79
C GLU A 1 4.21 10.66 -15.02
N MET A 2 4.50 10.07 -13.85
CA MET A 2 5.63 10.46 -12.98
C MET A 2 7.00 10.33 -13.64
N ILE A 3 7.18 9.47 -14.63
CA ILE A 3 8.45 9.29 -15.36
C ILE A 3 8.45 9.94 -16.75
N SER A 4 7.27 10.20 -17.33
CA SER A 4 7.16 10.85 -18.64
C SER A 4 6.94 12.36 -18.56
N GLY A 5 6.42 12.86 -17.43
CA GLY A 5 6.08 14.28 -17.24
C GLY A 5 4.82 14.71 -18.00
N PHE A 6 4.08 13.81 -18.64
CA PHE A 6 2.87 14.16 -19.37
C PHE A 6 1.62 13.76 -18.57
N ASP A 7 0.64 14.66 -18.56
CA ASP A 7 -0.71 14.39 -18.08
C ASP A 7 -1.48 13.63 -19.17
N ILE A 8 -1.50 12.31 -19.04
CA ILE A 8 -2.11 11.39 -20.01
C ILE A 8 -3.62 11.60 -20.06
N ILE A 9 -4.26 11.75 -18.92
CA ILE A 9 -5.72 11.92 -18.84
C ILE A 9 -6.14 13.20 -19.53
N ARG A 10 -5.44 14.30 -19.32
CA ARG A 10 -5.71 15.55 -20.04
C ARG A 10 -5.56 15.40 -21.55
N LYS A 11 -4.56 14.62 -22.01
CA LYS A 11 -4.42 14.33 -23.45
C LYS A 11 -5.60 13.51 -23.98
N MET A 12 -6.07 12.51 -23.21
CA MET A 12 -7.25 11.72 -23.57
C MET A 12 -8.50 12.60 -23.72
N TYR A 13 -8.76 13.52 -22.80
CA TYR A 13 -9.88 14.47 -22.92
C TYR A 13 -9.78 15.36 -24.15
N LYS A 14 -8.60 15.85 -24.47
CA LYS A 14 -8.38 16.66 -25.68
C LYS A 14 -8.66 15.89 -26.95
N ILE A 15 -8.18 14.64 -27.04
CA ILE A 15 -8.45 13.78 -28.20
C ILE A 15 -9.96 13.49 -28.30
N ALA A 16 -10.63 13.21 -27.19
CA ALA A 16 -12.07 13.00 -27.17
C ALA A 16 -12.87 14.24 -27.60
N ALA A 17 -12.32 15.43 -27.35
CA ALA A 17 -12.89 16.70 -27.82
C ALA A 17 -12.59 17.00 -29.32
N GLY A 18 -11.93 16.08 -30.05
CA GLY A 18 -11.58 16.23 -31.46
C GLY A 18 -10.24 16.95 -31.71
N GLU A 19 -9.48 17.29 -30.68
CA GLU A 19 -8.13 17.86 -30.86
C GLU A 19 -7.15 16.78 -31.33
N ARG A 20 -6.20 17.16 -32.14
CA ARG A 20 -5.09 16.26 -32.51
C ARG A 20 -4.14 16.08 -31.33
N LEU A 21 -3.60 14.87 -31.18
CA LEU A 21 -2.52 14.63 -30.19
C LEU A 21 -1.34 15.58 -30.49
N SER A 22 -1.01 16.41 -29.51
CA SER A 22 0.07 17.41 -29.64
C SER A 22 1.47 16.87 -29.30
N LEU A 23 1.58 15.57 -29.03
CA LEU A 23 2.85 14.89 -28.73
C LEU A 23 3.26 14.04 -29.94
N ARG A 24 4.55 14.05 -30.25
CA ARG A 24 5.20 13.12 -31.15
C ARG A 24 5.98 12.10 -30.33
N GLN A 25 6.36 10.99 -30.96
CA GLN A 25 7.11 9.94 -30.27
C GLN A 25 8.48 10.44 -29.78
N GLU A 26 9.13 11.31 -30.53
CA GLU A 26 10.40 11.95 -30.17
C GLU A 26 10.33 12.89 -28.95
N ASP A 27 9.12 13.35 -28.57
CA ASP A 27 8.93 14.19 -27.39
C ASP A 27 8.85 13.38 -26.09
N VAL A 28 8.75 12.03 -26.20
CA VAL A 28 8.53 11.16 -25.04
C VAL A 28 9.85 10.64 -24.50
N PHE A 29 10.28 11.20 -23.39
CA PHE A 29 11.47 10.75 -22.67
C PHE A 29 11.07 10.22 -21.29
N LEU A 30 11.49 8.99 -20.98
CA LEU A 30 11.29 8.42 -19.65
C LEU A 30 12.46 8.79 -18.73
N ARG A 31 12.15 9.39 -17.59
CA ARG A 31 13.14 9.83 -16.59
C ARG A 31 12.94 9.10 -15.28
N GLY A 32 13.97 8.38 -14.86
CA GLY A 32 13.95 7.63 -13.62
C GLY A 32 13.07 6.39 -13.67
N HIS A 33 12.60 5.98 -12.50
CA HIS A 33 11.76 4.81 -12.31
C HIS A 33 10.64 5.11 -11.32
N ALA A 34 9.45 4.58 -11.57
CA ALA A 34 8.31 4.73 -10.67
C ALA A 34 7.72 3.37 -10.31
N LEU A 35 7.22 3.28 -9.07
CA LEU A 35 6.44 2.15 -8.58
C LEU A 35 5.10 2.65 -8.09
N GLN A 36 4.05 1.85 -8.30
CA GLN A 36 2.73 2.09 -7.74
C GLN A 36 2.27 0.88 -6.95
N CYS A 37 1.80 1.12 -5.73
CA CYS A 37 1.10 0.13 -4.92
C CYS A 37 -0.37 0.52 -4.77
N ARG A 38 -1.27 -0.42 -5.02
CA ARG A 38 -2.70 -0.30 -4.73
C ARG A 38 -2.97 -0.86 -3.35
N ILE A 39 -3.50 -0.03 -2.47
CA ILE A 39 -3.90 -0.43 -1.13
C ILE A 39 -5.37 -0.76 -1.17
N ASN A 40 -5.68 -2.05 -1.03
CA ASN A 40 -7.04 -2.56 -1.06
C ASN A 40 -7.47 -3.00 0.35
N ALA A 41 -8.76 -2.84 0.65
CA ALA A 41 -9.41 -3.42 1.82
C ALA A 41 -9.72 -4.90 1.58
N GLU A 42 -8.68 -5.72 1.64
CA GLU A 42 -8.71 -7.16 1.37
C GLU A 42 -7.83 -7.91 2.37
N ASP A 43 -8.18 -9.16 2.65
CA ASP A 43 -7.38 -10.07 3.47
C ASP A 43 -6.59 -11.05 2.59
N PRO A 44 -5.29 -10.83 2.35
CA PRO A 44 -4.47 -11.73 1.53
C PRO A 44 -4.34 -13.13 2.12
N LYS A 45 -4.47 -13.30 3.44
CA LYS A 45 -4.42 -14.60 4.12
C LYS A 45 -5.69 -15.42 3.90
N ASN A 46 -6.78 -14.77 3.55
CA ASN A 46 -8.08 -15.40 3.32
C ASN A 46 -8.51 -15.21 1.85
N GLY A 47 -7.62 -15.56 0.91
CA GLY A 47 -7.92 -15.53 -0.51
C GLY A 47 -8.31 -14.16 -1.05
N PHE A 48 -7.80 -13.07 -0.48
CA PHE A 48 -8.14 -11.69 -0.83
C PHE A 48 -9.63 -11.35 -0.61
N ALA A 49 -10.28 -12.01 0.36
CA ALA A 49 -11.64 -11.68 0.73
C ALA A 49 -11.76 -10.19 1.07
N PRO A 50 -12.78 -9.48 0.55
CA PRO A 50 -13.02 -8.08 0.87
C PRO A 50 -13.20 -7.85 2.38
N SER A 51 -12.59 -6.79 2.89
CA SER A 51 -12.68 -6.40 4.30
C SER A 51 -13.48 -5.12 4.44
N PHE A 52 -14.60 -5.20 5.14
CA PHE A 52 -15.48 -4.08 5.39
C PHE A 52 -15.36 -3.63 6.84
N GLY A 53 -15.63 -2.38 7.13
CA GLY A 53 -15.60 -1.86 8.48
C GLY A 53 -15.26 -0.39 8.55
N ARG A 54 -15.18 0.13 9.78
CA ARG A 54 -14.82 1.52 10.01
C ARG A 54 -13.32 1.66 10.19
N ILE A 55 -12.71 2.59 9.46
CA ILE A 55 -11.31 2.96 9.65
C ILE A 55 -11.16 3.64 11.01
N SER A 56 -10.60 2.92 11.98
CA SER A 56 -10.42 3.41 13.36
C SER A 56 -9.22 4.34 13.47
N PHE A 57 -8.18 4.10 12.66
CA PHE A 57 -6.98 4.92 12.58
C PHE A 57 -6.46 4.98 11.15
N LEU A 58 -6.01 6.17 10.75
CA LEU A 58 -5.39 6.41 9.44
C LEU A 58 -4.17 7.31 9.61
N ARG A 59 -3.01 6.82 9.25
CA ARG A 59 -1.81 7.63 9.05
C ARG A 59 -1.44 7.64 7.58
N GLN A 60 -1.73 8.76 6.92
CA GLN A 60 -1.32 8.99 5.55
C GLN A 60 0.13 9.41 5.49
N ILE A 61 0.79 9.05 4.39
CA ILE A 61 2.16 9.46 4.13
C ILE A 61 2.20 10.63 3.17
N SER A 62 3.23 11.45 3.34
CA SER A 62 3.63 12.48 2.42
C SER A 62 5.15 12.59 2.39
N GLY A 63 5.68 13.32 1.44
CA GLY A 63 7.10 13.60 1.38
C GLY A 63 7.64 13.62 -0.04
N PRO A 64 8.91 14.02 -0.20
CA PRO A 64 9.54 14.13 -1.51
C PRO A 64 9.46 12.80 -2.27
N PHE A 65 9.03 12.89 -3.53
CA PHE A 65 9.00 11.76 -4.46
C PHE A 65 8.04 10.61 -4.10
N VAL A 66 7.11 10.84 -3.16
CA VAL A 66 6.01 9.92 -2.84
C VAL A 66 4.70 10.68 -2.98
N ARG A 67 3.78 10.13 -3.76
CA ARG A 67 2.43 10.66 -3.96
C ARG A 67 1.41 9.63 -3.49
N THR A 68 0.48 10.05 -2.64
CA THR A 68 -0.65 9.25 -2.21
C THR A 68 -1.93 9.82 -2.82
N GLU A 69 -2.68 8.96 -3.51
CA GLU A 69 -4.01 9.26 -4.03
C GLU A 69 -5.02 8.46 -3.22
N SER A 70 -5.82 9.14 -2.42
CA SER A 70 -6.75 8.51 -1.50
C SER A 70 -7.94 9.42 -1.20
N GLY A 71 -9.13 8.82 -1.12
CA GLY A 71 -10.35 9.49 -0.71
C GLY A 71 -10.83 9.11 0.68
N ILE A 72 -10.07 8.25 1.40
CA ILE A 72 -10.46 7.78 2.73
C ILE A 72 -9.98 8.73 3.84
N TYR A 73 -10.66 8.67 4.98
CA TYR A 73 -10.32 9.43 6.19
C TYR A 73 -10.60 8.58 7.44
N GLN A 74 -10.02 8.96 8.56
CA GLN A 74 -10.28 8.29 9.83
C GLN A 74 -11.76 8.42 10.21
N GLY A 75 -12.38 7.31 10.53
CA GLY A 75 -13.81 7.23 10.82
C GLY A 75 -14.67 6.85 9.61
N TRP A 76 -14.10 6.83 8.39
CA TRP A 76 -14.82 6.42 7.19
C TRP A 76 -15.22 4.96 7.24
N GLN A 77 -16.42 4.67 6.74
CA GLN A 77 -16.95 3.31 6.64
C GLN A 77 -16.63 2.75 5.25
N VAL A 78 -15.81 1.69 5.19
CA VAL A 78 -15.55 0.96 3.94
C VAL A 78 -16.83 0.23 3.53
N PRO A 79 -17.48 0.62 2.41
CA PRO A 79 -18.74 0.04 2.02
C PRO A 79 -18.55 -1.28 1.25
N PRO A 80 -19.52 -2.21 1.31
CA PRO A 80 -19.45 -3.47 0.57
C PRO A 80 -19.89 -3.36 -0.91
N PHE A 81 -20.25 -2.15 -1.38
CA PHE A 81 -20.92 -1.96 -2.68
C PHE A 81 -19.99 -1.52 -3.80
N TYR A 82 -18.75 -1.21 -3.50
CA TYR A 82 -17.75 -0.71 -4.44
C TYR A 82 -16.49 -1.57 -4.40
N ASP A 83 -15.54 -1.24 -5.28
CA ASP A 83 -14.21 -1.81 -5.28
C ASP A 83 -13.52 -1.61 -3.92
N SER A 84 -12.67 -2.56 -3.55
CA SER A 84 -11.91 -2.57 -2.30
C SER A 84 -10.79 -1.52 -2.25
N LEU A 85 -10.54 -0.78 -3.32
CA LEU A 85 -9.42 0.18 -3.43
C LEU A 85 -9.58 1.36 -2.46
N LEU A 86 -8.64 1.49 -1.52
CA LEU A 86 -8.58 2.56 -0.53
C LEU A 86 -7.64 3.69 -0.93
N ALA A 87 -6.50 3.33 -1.50
CA ALA A 87 -5.47 4.30 -1.88
C ALA A 87 -4.55 3.75 -2.97
N LYS A 88 -3.90 4.66 -3.70
CA LYS A 88 -2.74 4.38 -4.55
C LYS A 88 -1.54 5.15 -4.03
N ILE A 89 -0.44 4.45 -3.76
CA ILE A 89 0.82 5.04 -3.37
C ILE A 89 1.77 4.93 -4.54
N CYS A 90 2.30 6.05 -4.99
CA CYS A 90 3.28 6.11 -6.06
C CYS A 90 4.60 6.64 -5.52
N SER A 91 5.71 5.95 -5.80
CA SER A 91 7.06 6.44 -5.53
C SER A 91 7.83 6.61 -6.83
N VAL A 92 8.72 7.59 -6.88
CA VAL A 92 9.61 7.82 -8.03
C VAL A 92 11.06 7.94 -7.55
N GLY A 93 11.99 7.47 -8.33
CA GLY A 93 13.43 7.53 -8.07
C GLY A 93 14.24 7.72 -9.34
N LYS A 94 15.52 8.07 -9.20
CA LYS A 94 16.44 8.15 -10.34
C LYS A 94 16.63 6.79 -11.04
N ASP A 95 16.44 5.70 -10.27
CA ASP A 95 16.54 4.32 -10.69
C ASP A 95 15.53 3.44 -9.92
N ARG A 96 15.41 2.16 -10.31
CA ARG A 96 14.51 1.19 -9.68
C ARG A 96 14.80 1.03 -8.18
N LYS A 97 16.06 0.92 -7.79
CA LYS A 97 16.48 0.76 -6.39
C LYS A 97 15.98 1.91 -5.53
N THR A 98 16.22 3.15 -5.97
CA THR A 98 15.77 4.36 -5.26
C THR A 98 14.24 4.43 -5.16
N ALA A 99 13.51 4.08 -6.23
CA ALA A 99 12.06 4.04 -6.21
C ALA A 99 11.53 2.99 -5.21
N MET A 100 12.16 1.80 -5.17
CA MET A 100 11.82 0.73 -4.23
C MET A 100 12.09 1.11 -2.78
N GLU A 101 13.23 1.72 -2.47
CA GLU A 101 13.57 2.19 -1.11
C GLU A 101 12.54 3.20 -0.60
N ARG A 102 12.10 4.12 -1.47
CA ARG A 102 11.04 5.08 -1.17
C ARG A 102 9.68 4.41 -0.94
N MET A 103 9.34 3.41 -1.76
CA MET A 103 8.11 2.64 -1.59
C MET A 103 8.12 1.83 -0.29
N ARG A 104 9.23 1.18 0.05
CA ARG A 104 9.39 0.47 1.33
C ARG A 104 9.14 1.39 2.52
N ARG A 105 9.74 2.59 2.52
CA ARG A 105 9.49 3.59 3.56
C ARG A 105 8.02 3.97 3.59
N ALA A 106 7.46 4.28 2.42
CA ALA A 106 6.07 4.67 2.29
C ALA A 106 5.11 3.62 2.87
N LEU A 107 5.29 2.35 2.52
CA LEU A 107 4.46 1.25 3.03
C LEU A 107 4.65 0.99 4.53
N ARG A 108 5.81 1.32 5.13
CA ARG A 108 6.03 1.22 6.58
C ARG A 108 5.32 2.32 7.35
N GLU A 109 5.26 3.51 6.78
CA GLU A 109 4.68 4.69 7.42
C GLU A 109 3.17 4.79 7.20
N TYR A 110 2.63 4.18 6.13
CA TYR A 110 1.20 4.20 5.84
C TYR A 110 0.48 3.16 6.69
N GLU A 111 -0.44 3.61 7.53
CA GLU A 111 -1.19 2.75 8.45
C GLU A 111 -2.69 2.96 8.32
N ILE A 112 -3.41 1.85 8.24
CA ILE A 112 -4.88 1.80 8.26
C ILE A 112 -5.26 0.71 9.26
N TRP A 113 -6.09 1.06 10.26
CA TRP A 113 -6.63 0.11 11.24
C TRP A 113 -8.14 0.07 11.16
N GLY A 114 -8.71 -1.06 11.57
CA GLY A 114 -10.15 -1.31 11.58
C GLY A 114 -10.64 -2.13 10.39
N VAL A 115 -9.79 -2.29 9.35
CA VAL A 115 -10.03 -3.19 8.21
C VAL A 115 -8.73 -3.89 7.83
N LYS A 116 -8.83 -5.11 7.30
CA LYS A 116 -7.68 -5.80 6.72
C LYS A 116 -7.30 -5.13 5.40
N THR A 117 -6.00 -5.08 5.11
CA THR A 117 -5.49 -4.44 3.89
C THR A 117 -4.37 -5.25 3.24
N THR A 118 -4.08 -4.95 1.98
CA THR A 118 -2.96 -5.54 1.25
C THR A 118 -1.59 -5.00 1.66
N ILE A 119 -1.48 -4.04 2.59
CA ILE A 119 -0.21 -3.42 3.00
C ILE A 119 0.83 -4.45 3.45
N PRO A 120 0.53 -5.43 4.33
CA PRO A 120 1.52 -6.42 4.76
C PRO A 120 2.06 -7.26 3.61
N LEU A 121 1.20 -7.70 2.70
CA LEU A 121 1.59 -8.40 1.48
C LEU A 121 2.52 -7.56 0.61
N LEU A 122 2.18 -6.29 0.38
CA LEU A 122 2.99 -5.38 -0.43
C LEU A 122 4.37 -5.14 0.17
N ARG A 123 4.48 -5.09 1.50
CA ARG A 123 5.79 -5.03 2.19
C ARG A 123 6.64 -6.27 1.89
N LYS A 124 6.05 -7.47 1.97
CA LYS A 124 6.72 -8.72 1.62
C LYS A 124 7.16 -8.77 0.16
N ILE A 125 6.32 -8.32 -0.75
CA ILE A 125 6.67 -8.21 -2.19
C ILE A 125 7.88 -7.29 -2.39
N MET A 126 7.93 -6.13 -1.72
CA MET A 126 9.05 -5.20 -1.85
C MET A 126 10.37 -5.79 -1.37
N ASP A 127 10.35 -6.77 -0.47
CA ASP A 127 11.53 -7.43 0.08
C ASP A 127 11.83 -8.77 -0.59
N HIS A 128 10.98 -9.25 -1.52
CA HIS A 128 11.18 -10.51 -2.22
C HIS A 128 12.33 -10.40 -3.24
N PRO A 129 13.29 -11.38 -3.24
CA PRO A 129 14.46 -11.34 -4.14
C PRO A 129 14.11 -11.18 -5.63
N GLY A 130 13.13 -11.95 -6.13
CA GLY A 130 12.68 -11.85 -7.52
C GLY A 130 12.07 -10.49 -7.86
N PHE A 131 11.38 -9.83 -6.91
CA PHE A 131 10.89 -8.48 -7.14
C PHE A 131 12.03 -7.45 -7.13
N ILE A 132 13.04 -7.67 -6.29
CA ILE A 132 14.24 -6.81 -6.23
C ILE A 132 15.05 -6.90 -7.53
N SER A 133 15.28 -8.12 -8.03
CA SER A 133 16.00 -8.34 -9.29
C SER A 133 15.24 -7.85 -10.52
N GLY A 134 13.92 -7.79 -10.44
CA GLY A 134 13.05 -7.45 -11.57
C GLY A 134 12.61 -8.66 -12.39
N GLU A 135 12.90 -9.86 -11.94
CA GLU A 135 12.45 -11.13 -12.52
C GLU A 135 11.00 -11.40 -12.12
N ILE A 136 10.09 -10.62 -12.69
CA ILE A 136 8.66 -10.65 -12.38
C ILE A 136 7.83 -10.84 -13.63
N HIS A 137 6.72 -11.54 -13.47
CA HIS A 137 5.69 -11.76 -14.50
C HIS A 137 4.31 -11.78 -13.85
N THR A 138 3.27 -11.90 -14.64
CA THR A 138 1.87 -11.83 -14.16
C THR A 138 1.51 -12.91 -13.15
N GLY A 139 2.14 -14.10 -13.19
CA GLY A 139 1.97 -15.19 -12.23
C GLY A 139 2.78 -15.05 -10.95
N PHE A 140 3.65 -14.03 -10.81
CA PHE A 140 4.58 -13.89 -9.69
C PHE A 140 3.91 -13.98 -8.31
N ILE A 141 2.78 -13.32 -8.12
CA ILE A 141 2.06 -13.32 -6.83
C ILE A 141 1.53 -14.73 -6.53
N GLU A 142 0.87 -15.37 -7.51
CA GLU A 142 0.27 -16.69 -7.35
C GLU A 142 1.31 -17.75 -7.00
N GLU A 143 2.46 -17.75 -7.66
CA GLU A 143 3.54 -18.69 -7.43
C GLU A 143 4.23 -18.51 -6.07
N ASN A 144 4.20 -17.31 -5.49
CA ASN A 144 4.88 -16.98 -4.24
C ASN A 144 3.91 -16.72 -3.07
N ILE A 145 2.60 -16.92 -3.27
CA ILE A 145 1.57 -16.48 -2.32
C ILE A 145 1.75 -17.05 -0.92
N ALA A 146 2.18 -18.30 -0.79
CA ALA A 146 2.38 -18.94 0.51
C ALA A 146 3.40 -18.16 1.36
N GLY A 147 4.60 -17.89 0.84
CA GLY A 147 5.63 -17.12 1.54
C GLY A 147 5.26 -15.64 1.71
N LEU A 148 4.54 -15.06 0.77
CA LEU A 148 4.11 -13.66 0.81
C LEU A 148 3.04 -13.40 1.87
N THR A 149 2.27 -14.41 2.26
CA THR A 149 1.23 -14.31 3.30
C THR A 149 1.69 -14.75 4.68
N GLU A 150 2.94 -15.19 4.84
CA GLU A 150 3.56 -15.48 6.13
C GLU A 150 3.99 -14.18 6.85
N TYR A 151 3.06 -13.50 7.49
CA TYR A 151 3.31 -12.33 8.35
C TYR A 151 2.33 -12.29 9.51
N THR A 152 2.70 -11.61 10.60
CA THR A 152 1.79 -11.30 11.70
C THR A 152 1.16 -9.93 11.45
N ASP A 153 -0.14 -9.81 11.65
CA ASP A 153 -0.83 -8.53 11.56
C ASP A 153 -0.43 -7.63 12.75
N VAL A 154 -0.18 -6.35 12.48
CA VAL A 154 0.23 -5.39 13.51
C VAL A 154 -0.82 -5.28 14.62
N GLU A 155 -2.11 -5.34 14.28
CA GLU A 155 -3.20 -5.36 15.26
C GLU A 155 -3.12 -6.59 16.18
N GLU A 156 -2.80 -7.77 15.65
CA GLU A 156 -2.60 -8.98 16.46
C GLU A 156 -1.39 -8.86 17.39
N GLU A 157 -0.30 -8.26 16.92
CA GLU A 157 0.87 -8.02 17.76
C GLU A 157 0.58 -7.03 18.88
N ILE A 158 -0.11 -5.92 18.58
CA ILE A 158 -0.54 -4.94 19.59
C ILE A 158 -1.49 -5.60 20.59
N PHE A 159 -2.42 -6.43 20.13
CA PHE A 159 -3.35 -7.13 21.01
C PHE A 159 -2.63 -8.11 21.95
N LYS A 160 -1.64 -8.84 21.44
CA LYS A 160 -0.79 -9.73 22.25
C LYS A 160 0.00 -8.96 23.31
N VAL A 161 0.61 -7.83 22.90
CA VAL A 161 1.35 -6.96 23.83
C VAL A 161 0.42 -6.33 24.87
N ALA A 162 -0.73 -5.78 24.43
CA ALA A 162 -1.71 -5.19 25.34
C ALA A 162 -2.25 -6.21 26.35
N ARG A 163 -2.55 -7.43 25.91
CA ARG A 163 -2.96 -8.54 26.77
C ARG A 163 -1.88 -8.91 27.77
N PHE A 164 -0.64 -9.04 27.34
CA PHE A 164 0.49 -9.33 28.21
C PHE A 164 0.67 -8.24 29.28
N VAL A 165 0.63 -6.96 28.89
CA VAL A 165 0.71 -5.83 29.82
C VAL A 165 -0.45 -5.85 30.82
N ALA A 166 -1.67 -6.15 30.38
CA ALA A 166 -2.83 -6.26 31.26
C ALA A 166 -2.68 -7.42 32.27
N GLU A 167 -2.20 -8.59 31.83
CA GLU A 167 -1.95 -9.75 32.68
C GLU A 167 -0.87 -9.46 33.73
N VAL A 168 0.26 -8.85 33.34
CA VAL A 168 1.35 -8.43 34.26
C VAL A 168 0.84 -7.38 35.27
N SER A 169 0.05 -6.41 34.82
CA SER A 169 -0.51 -5.38 35.69
C SER A 169 -1.55 -5.91 36.68
N ALA A 170 -2.31 -6.94 36.29
CA ALA A 170 -3.24 -7.64 37.18
C ALA A 170 -2.51 -8.49 38.24
N PHE A 171 -1.41 -9.16 37.84
CA PHE A 171 -0.59 -9.94 38.75
C PHE A 171 0.10 -9.06 39.80
N GLY A 172 0.66 -7.92 39.36
CA GLY A 172 1.30 -6.95 40.28
C GLY A 172 0.37 -6.35 41.30
N ARG A 173 -0.93 -6.21 41.02
CA ARG A 173 -1.92 -5.74 42.02
C ARG A 173 -2.25 -6.78 43.11
N ASN A 174 -2.16 -8.05 42.78
CA ASN A 174 -2.42 -9.13 43.74
C ASN A 174 -1.25 -9.36 44.71
N VAL A 175 -0.06 -8.84 44.42
CA VAL A 175 1.15 -9.00 45.27
C VAL A 175 1.26 -7.88 46.35
N HIS A 176 0.52 -6.77 46.18
CA HIS A 176 0.54 -5.64 47.12
C HIS A 176 -0.75 -5.53 47.97
N GLY A 177 -1.62 -6.55 47.93
CA GLY A 177 -2.90 -6.59 48.66
C GLY A 177 -2.99 -7.66 49.76
N ALA A 178 -1.85 -8.04 50.38
CA ALA A 178 -1.81 -8.92 51.52
C ALA A 178 -1.14 -8.20 52.71
#